data_ac544d91a725c896791b0fcd26486f15
#
_entry.id   ac544d91a725c896791b0fcd26486f15
#
_cell.length_a   1.000
_cell.length_b   1.000
_cell.length_c   1.000
_cell.angle_alpha   90.00
_cell.angle_beta   90.00
_cell.angle_gamma   90.00
#
_symmetry.space_group_name_H-M   'P 1'
#
loop_
_entity.id
_entity.type
_entity.pdbx_description
1 polymer ?
#
loop_
_entity_poly.entity_id
_entity_poly.type
_entity_poly.pdbx_seq_one_letter_code
_entity_poly.pdbx_strand_id
1 'polypeptide(L)'
;MKQYLDLLQYVLDNGVQKEDRTGTGTRSVFGYQMRFHLDDGFPLLTTKKLHLRSIIYELLWFLRGDTNIGYLHDHKVTIWDEWADANGDLGPIYGHQWRSWGCADGGHIDQIAALIEQIKNNPDSRRLLVSAWNVGEIDKMALPPCHILFQFYVAEGRLSCQLYQRSADIFLGVPFNIASYALFTMMIAQATGLKYGDFVHTFGDAHIYNNHIEQCKLQLTREPRPLPTMHINPDKKDIFSFDYEDFTLEGYDPHPHIKGEVSV
;
A
#
# COMPACT_ATOMS: atom_id res chain seq x y z
N MET A 1 -8.85 -0.88 -13.96
CA MET A 1 -9.37 -0.56 -12.59
C MET A 1 -10.77 -1.14 -12.30
N LYS A 2 -11.27 -1.98 -13.20
CA LYS A 2 -12.56 -2.67 -13.01
C LYS A 2 -12.56 -3.54 -11.72
N GLN A 3 -11.45 -4.20 -11.41
CA GLN A 3 -11.29 -5.07 -10.23
C GLN A 3 -11.63 -4.33 -8.92
N TYR A 4 -11.23 -3.06 -8.81
CA TYR A 4 -11.56 -2.24 -7.63
C TYR A 4 -13.05 -1.89 -7.58
N LEU A 5 -13.66 -1.53 -8.71
CA LEU A 5 -15.10 -1.25 -8.77
C LEU A 5 -15.92 -2.52 -8.48
N ASP A 6 -15.46 -3.68 -8.97
CA ASP A 6 -16.11 -4.96 -8.66
C ASP A 6 -16.07 -5.27 -7.15
N LEU A 7 -14.94 -5.00 -6.47
CA LEU A 7 -14.86 -5.12 -5.00
C LEU A 7 -15.81 -4.15 -4.31
N LEU A 8 -15.84 -2.88 -4.75
CA LEU A 8 -16.70 -1.86 -4.17
C LEU A 8 -18.19 -2.26 -4.27
N GLN A 9 -18.61 -2.70 -5.46
CA GLN A 9 -19.96 -3.19 -5.70
C GLN A 9 -20.26 -4.45 -4.87
N TYR A 10 -19.31 -5.41 -4.84
CA TYR A 10 -19.46 -6.64 -4.10
C TYR A 10 -19.72 -6.41 -2.61
N VAL A 11 -19.00 -5.46 -1.99
CA VAL A 11 -19.20 -5.13 -0.57
C VAL A 11 -20.52 -4.40 -0.34
N LEU A 12 -20.95 -3.53 -1.25
CA LEU A 12 -22.28 -2.89 -1.15
C LEU A 12 -23.43 -3.90 -1.23
N ASP A 13 -23.29 -4.94 -2.06
CA ASP A 13 -24.34 -5.94 -2.29
C ASP A 13 -24.37 -7.05 -1.24
N ASN A 14 -23.17 -7.49 -0.79
CA ASN A 14 -23.03 -8.70 0.02
C ASN A 14 -22.48 -8.44 1.43
N GLY A 15 -22.04 -7.23 1.72
CA GLY A 15 -21.44 -6.88 3.01
C GLY A 15 -22.47 -6.92 4.14
N VAL A 16 -22.03 -7.47 5.28
CA VAL A 16 -22.82 -7.46 6.51
C VAL A 16 -22.53 -6.20 7.32
N GLN A 17 -23.55 -5.70 8.01
CA GLN A 17 -23.38 -4.57 8.93
C GLN A 17 -22.59 -5.02 10.15
N LYS A 18 -21.54 -4.26 10.49
CA LYS A 18 -20.72 -4.48 11.69
C LYS A 18 -20.49 -3.17 12.44
N GLU A 19 -20.42 -3.26 13.74
CA GLU A 19 -19.86 -2.20 14.57
C GLU A 19 -18.33 -2.20 14.44
N ASP A 20 -17.73 -1.06 14.68
CA ASP A 20 -16.28 -0.89 14.66
C ASP A 20 -15.81 0.00 15.83
N ARG A 21 -14.49 0.07 16.03
CA ARG A 21 -13.86 0.85 17.11
C ARG A 21 -14.22 2.34 17.07
N THR A 22 -14.44 2.88 15.88
CA THR A 22 -14.73 4.32 15.68
C THR A 22 -16.19 4.68 15.95
N GLY A 23 -17.08 3.70 16.10
CA GLY A 23 -18.51 3.91 16.25
C GLY A 23 -19.24 4.33 14.97
N THR A 24 -18.55 4.44 13.85
CA THR A 24 -19.14 4.79 12.54
C THR A 24 -19.97 3.64 11.98
N GLY A 25 -19.56 2.41 12.27
CA GLY A 25 -20.09 1.20 11.68
C GLY A 25 -19.60 0.98 10.24
N THR A 26 -19.60 -0.27 9.82
CA THR A 26 -19.10 -0.67 8.51
C THR A 26 -20.02 -1.67 7.84
N ARG A 27 -19.97 -1.70 6.50
CA ARG A 27 -20.40 -2.82 5.68
C ARG A 27 -19.19 -3.63 5.29
N SER A 28 -19.12 -4.93 5.63
CA SER A 28 -17.90 -5.73 5.54
C SER A 28 -18.14 -7.09 4.92
N VAL A 29 -17.16 -7.55 4.14
CA VAL A 29 -17.02 -8.95 3.70
C VAL A 29 -15.69 -9.50 4.19
N PHE A 30 -15.60 -10.80 4.40
CA PHE A 30 -14.37 -11.47 4.81
C PHE A 30 -13.79 -12.31 3.67
N GLY A 31 -12.60 -11.96 3.26
CA GLY A 31 -11.88 -12.61 2.16
C GLY A 31 -12.28 -12.09 0.77
N TYR A 32 -11.33 -11.45 0.10
CA TYR A 32 -11.44 -11.04 -1.30
C TYR A 32 -10.05 -10.91 -1.91
N GLN A 33 -9.95 -11.01 -3.23
CA GLN A 33 -8.67 -10.83 -3.92
C GLN A 33 -8.85 -10.09 -5.24
N MET A 34 -7.94 -9.14 -5.50
CA MET A 34 -7.81 -8.46 -6.78
C MET A 34 -6.45 -8.75 -7.40
N ARG A 35 -6.37 -8.67 -8.73
CA ARG A 35 -5.13 -8.80 -9.49
C ARG A 35 -5.02 -7.66 -10.50
N PHE A 36 -3.85 -7.05 -10.55
CA PHE A 36 -3.49 -5.97 -11.48
C PHE A 36 -2.27 -6.41 -12.28
N HIS A 37 -2.41 -6.47 -13.61
CA HIS A 37 -1.29 -6.67 -14.50
C HIS A 37 -0.60 -5.32 -14.71
N LEU A 38 0.63 -5.17 -14.24
CA LEU A 38 1.31 -3.86 -14.27
C LEU A 38 1.73 -3.43 -15.68
N ASP A 39 1.73 -4.35 -16.65
CA ASP A 39 1.90 -4.03 -18.07
C ASP A 39 0.69 -3.28 -18.66
N ASP A 40 -0.51 -3.40 -18.07
CA ASP A 40 -1.71 -2.67 -18.51
C ASP A 40 -1.65 -1.18 -18.16
N GLY A 41 -0.68 -0.75 -17.36
CA GLY A 41 -0.48 0.59 -16.85
C GLY A 41 -0.40 0.63 -15.32
N PHE A 42 -0.03 1.81 -14.79
CA PHE A 42 0.09 2.01 -13.36
C PHE A 42 -1.32 2.06 -12.71
N PRO A 43 -1.64 1.20 -11.72
CA PRO A 43 -3.00 1.06 -11.20
C PRO A 43 -3.36 2.19 -10.20
N LEU A 44 -3.30 3.43 -10.66
CA LEU A 44 -3.80 4.61 -9.96
C LEU A 44 -5.25 4.87 -10.38
N LEU A 45 -6.18 4.88 -9.43
CA LEU A 45 -7.60 5.02 -9.71
C LEU A 45 -7.90 6.24 -10.59
N THR A 46 -8.74 6.03 -11.61
CA THR A 46 -9.22 7.10 -12.50
C THR A 46 -10.67 7.51 -12.21
N THR A 47 -11.42 6.70 -11.45
CA THR A 47 -12.80 7.02 -11.07
C THR A 47 -12.93 8.06 -9.95
N LYS A 48 -11.83 8.35 -9.26
CA LYS A 48 -11.64 9.54 -8.41
C LYS A 48 -10.17 9.93 -8.39
N LYS A 49 -9.89 11.23 -8.32
CA LYS A 49 -8.51 11.73 -8.22
C LYS A 49 -7.88 11.35 -6.87
N LEU A 50 -6.69 10.77 -6.92
CA LEU A 50 -5.86 10.45 -5.75
C LEU A 50 -4.68 11.42 -5.63
N HIS A 51 -4.17 11.57 -4.41
CA HIS A 51 -3.02 12.42 -4.11
C HIS A 51 -1.72 11.61 -4.19
N LEU A 52 -1.21 11.38 -5.42
CA LEU A 52 -0.02 10.56 -5.68
C LEU A 52 1.21 10.97 -4.84
N ARG A 53 1.38 12.29 -4.61
CA ARG A 53 2.47 12.81 -3.79
C ARG A 53 2.52 12.16 -2.40
N SER A 54 1.38 12.06 -1.71
CA SER A 54 1.31 11.40 -0.41
C SER A 54 1.68 9.92 -0.50
N ILE A 55 1.24 9.22 -1.54
CA ILE A 55 1.53 7.80 -1.76
C ILE A 55 3.03 7.57 -1.91
N ILE A 56 3.71 8.38 -2.73
CA ILE A 56 5.15 8.26 -2.96
C ILE A 56 5.94 8.56 -1.68
N TYR A 57 5.65 9.69 -1.01
CA TYR A 57 6.38 10.06 0.20
C TYR A 57 6.16 9.08 1.36
N GLU A 58 4.96 8.51 1.51
CA GLU A 58 4.70 7.46 2.49
C GLU A 58 5.54 6.22 2.22
N LEU A 59 5.60 5.75 0.97
CA LEU A 59 6.43 4.61 0.60
C LEU A 59 7.91 4.86 0.84
N LEU A 60 8.42 6.04 0.46
CA LEU A 60 9.81 6.43 0.72
C LEU A 60 10.10 6.52 2.23
N TRP A 61 9.15 7.02 3.02
CA TRP A 61 9.24 7.09 4.47
C TRP A 61 9.32 5.68 5.11
N PHE A 62 8.50 4.73 4.67
CA PHE A 62 8.62 3.33 5.09
C PHE A 62 9.99 2.73 4.73
N LEU A 63 10.49 2.99 3.53
CA LEU A 63 11.79 2.50 3.07
C LEU A 63 12.98 3.12 3.81
N ARG A 64 12.81 4.30 4.42
CA ARG A 64 13.80 4.89 5.34
C ARG A 64 13.82 4.22 6.70
N GLY A 65 12.83 3.40 7.02
CA GLY A 65 12.67 2.81 8.36
C GLY A 65 12.20 3.81 9.41
N ASP A 66 11.74 4.97 8.97
CA ASP A 66 11.32 6.07 9.85
C ASP A 66 9.90 5.83 10.39
N THR A 67 9.64 6.34 11.59
CA THR A 67 8.35 6.24 12.30
C THR A 67 7.85 7.61 12.76
N ASN A 68 8.66 8.65 12.57
CA ASN A 68 8.29 10.02 12.90
C ASN A 68 7.73 10.75 11.67
N ILE A 69 6.62 11.49 11.85
CA ILE A 69 5.95 12.20 10.76
C ILE A 69 6.69 13.45 10.27
N GLY A 70 7.80 13.84 10.91
CA GLY A 70 8.59 15.01 10.53
C GLY A 70 9.00 15.01 9.07
N TYR A 71 9.51 13.87 8.55
CA TYR A 71 9.80 13.70 7.13
C TYR A 71 8.58 13.94 6.22
N LEU A 72 7.42 13.45 6.62
CA LEU A 72 6.18 13.65 5.86
C LEU A 72 5.76 15.11 5.85
N HIS A 73 5.87 15.82 7.00
CA HIS A 73 5.57 17.25 7.14
C HIS A 73 6.48 18.14 6.29
N ASP A 74 7.78 17.83 6.23
CA ASP A 74 8.75 18.54 5.38
C ASP A 74 8.31 18.49 3.92
N HIS A 75 7.58 17.45 3.54
CA HIS A 75 7.03 17.26 2.21
C HIS A 75 5.53 17.58 2.08
N LYS A 76 4.92 18.23 3.09
CA LYS A 76 3.50 18.64 3.11
C LYS A 76 2.53 17.45 2.98
N VAL A 77 2.87 16.34 3.61
CA VAL A 77 2.05 15.12 3.71
C VAL A 77 1.59 14.98 5.15
N THR A 78 0.27 14.88 5.38
CA THR A 78 -0.37 14.91 6.69
C THR A 78 -1.25 13.69 6.97
N ILE A 79 -1.10 12.64 6.16
CA ILE A 79 -1.99 11.46 6.20
C ILE A 79 -1.81 10.59 7.45
N TRP A 80 -0.84 10.90 8.31
CA TRP A 80 -0.54 10.19 9.55
C TRP A 80 -0.72 11.03 10.82
N ASP A 81 -1.11 12.32 10.69
CA ASP A 81 -1.18 13.28 11.80
C ASP A 81 -2.11 12.83 12.93
N GLU A 82 -3.22 12.15 12.58
CA GLU A 82 -4.25 11.76 13.54
C GLU A 82 -3.80 10.65 14.50
N TRP A 83 -2.72 9.94 14.17
CA TRP A 83 -2.20 8.84 15.00
C TRP A 83 -0.89 9.15 15.70
N ALA A 84 -0.18 10.21 15.29
CA ALA A 84 1.10 10.57 15.88
C ALA A 84 0.94 11.12 17.30
N ASP A 85 1.92 10.83 18.15
CA ASP A 85 2.00 11.43 19.48
C ASP A 85 2.42 12.92 19.41
N ALA A 86 2.55 13.56 20.58
CA ALA A 86 2.93 14.98 20.67
C ALA A 86 4.34 15.29 20.09
N ASN A 87 5.19 14.27 19.93
CA ASN A 87 6.51 14.38 19.33
C ASN A 87 6.52 14.00 17.85
N GLY A 88 5.38 13.63 17.28
CA GLY A 88 5.25 13.16 15.92
C GLY A 88 5.65 11.71 15.71
N ASP A 89 5.79 10.90 16.76
CA ASP A 89 6.16 9.50 16.67
C ASP A 89 4.94 8.58 16.66
N LEU A 90 5.07 7.48 15.93
CA LEU A 90 4.03 6.47 15.73
C LEU A 90 4.40 5.11 16.36
N GLY A 91 5.57 5.04 17.00
CA GLY A 91 6.11 3.79 17.50
C GLY A 91 6.61 2.87 16.38
N PRO A 92 6.92 1.59 16.67
CA PRO A 92 7.60 0.70 15.73
C PRO A 92 6.68 0.16 14.62
N ILE A 93 6.02 1.07 13.85
CA ILE A 93 5.14 0.71 12.73
C ILE A 93 5.91 0.27 11.48
N TYR A 94 5.25 0.13 10.37
CA TYR A 94 5.70 -0.37 9.06
C TYR A 94 7.19 -0.20 8.74
N GLY A 95 7.69 1.04 8.70
CA GLY A 95 9.08 1.33 8.34
C GLY A 95 10.07 0.67 9.29
N HIS A 96 9.80 0.74 10.60
CA HIS A 96 10.63 0.08 11.61
C HIS A 96 10.65 -1.44 11.40
N GLN A 97 9.48 -2.07 11.24
CA GLN A 97 9.40 -3.52 11.05
C GLN A 97 10.08 -3.97 9.76
N TRP A 98 9.96 -3.20 8.69
CA TRP A 98 10.59 -3.52 7.40
C TRP A 98 12.12 -3.43 7.45
N ARG A 99 12.66 -2.44 8.17
CA ARG A 99 14.07 -2.07 8.11
C ARG A 99 14.89 -2.42 9.37
N SER A 100 14.23 -2.71 10.48
CA SER A 100 14.88 -2.91 11.78
C SER A 100 14.10 -3.87 12.69
N TRP A 101 13.71 -5.02 12.15
CA TRP A 101 13.00 -6.05 12.93
C TRP A 101 13.88 -6.56 14.07
N GLY A 102 13.39 -6.42 15.33
CA GLY A 102 14.14 -6.83 16.52
C GLY A 102 14.29 -8.36 16.65
N CYS A 103 15.48 -8.82 17.03
CA CYS A 103 15.79 -10.22 17.28
C CYS A 103 15.97 -10.51 18.77
N ALA A 104 15.80 -11.76 19.16
CA ALA A 104 15.92 -12.19 20.56
C ALA A 104 17.32 -12.00 21.18
N ASP A 105 18.35 -11.94 20.34
CA ASP A 105 19.74 -11.68 20.74
C ASP A 105 20.10 -10.18 20.86
N GLY A 106 19.10 -9.30 20.65
CA GLY A 106 19.26 -7.84 20.63
C GLY A 106 19.73 -7.27 19.29
N GLY A 107 19.94 -8.11 18.27
CA GLY A 107 20.20 -7.69 16.90
C GLY A 107 18.95 -7.24 16.16
N HIS A 108 19.15 -6.75 14.94
CA HIS A 108 18.07 -6.31 14.07
C HIS A 108 18.21 -6.88 12.65
N ILE A 109 17.10 -7.14 11.99
CA ILE A 109 17.05 -7.60 10.60
C ILE A 109 16.44 -6.52 9.73
N ASP A 110 17.15 -6.11 8.69
CA ASP A 110 16.61 -5.33 7.58
C ASP A 110 15.98 -6.29 6.59
N GLN A 111 14.64 -6.46 6.70
CA GLN A 111 13.89 -7.39 5.86
C GLN A 111 13.92 -6.98 4.38
N ILE A 112 13.93 -5.67 4.07
CA ILE A 112 13.97 -5.19 2.68
C ILE A 112 15.33 -5.46 2.05
N ALA A 113 16.43 -5.17 2.75
CA ALA A 113 17.77 -5.48 2.24
C ALA A 113 17.94 -6.99 2.02
N ALA A 114 17.51 -7.81 2.99
CA ALA A 114 17.56 -9.27 2.88
C ALA A 114 16.70 -9.79 1.72
N LEU A 115 15.52 -9.23 1.49
CA LEU A 115 14.65 -9.55 0.37
C LEU A 115 15.31 -9.28 -0.98
N ILE A 116 15.92 -8.10 -1.16
CA ILE A 116 16.63 -7.71 -2.39
C ILE A 116 17.76 -8.71 -2.69
N GLU A 117 18.56 -9.04 -1.69
CA GLU A 117 19.63 -10.03 -1.84
C GLU A 117 19.12 -11.43 -2.17
N GLN A 118 18.00 -11.84 -1.57
CA GLN A 118 17.37 -13.13 -1.89
C GLN A 118 16.83 -13.16 -3.32
N ILE A 119 16.17 -12.10 -3.79
CA ILE A 119 15.66 -12.02 -5.16
C ILE A 119 16.82 -12.15 -6.17
N LYS A 120 17.95 -11.48 -5.92
CA LYS A 120 19.14 -11.54 -6.80
C LYS A 120 19.80 -12.91 -6.82
N ASN A 121 19.95 -13.53 -5.65
CA ASN A 121 20.78 -14.74 -5.49
C ASN A 121 19.97 -16.03 -5.55
N ASN A 122 18.68 -16.01 -5.25
CA ASN A 122 17.78 -17.18 -5.23
C ASN A 122 16.34 -16.78 -5.62
N PRO A 123 16.11 -16.37 -6.88
CA PRO A 123 14.81 -15.88 -7.33
C PRO A 123 13.68 -16.91 -7.22
N ASP A 124 14.00 -18.22 -7.25
CA ASP A 124 13.01 -19.31 -7.11
C ASP A 124 12.59 -19.57 -5.67
N SER A 125 13.10 -18.80 -4.70
CA SER A 125 12.76 -18.94 -3.29
C SER A 125 11.28 -18.66 -3.04
N ARG A 126 10.63 -19.53 -2.23
CA ARG A 126 9.28 -19.32 -1.70
C ARG A 126 9.27 -18.50 -0.41
N ARG A 127 10.44 -17.95 -0.01
CA ARG A 127 10.65 -17.17 1.22
C ARG A 127 10.93 -15.69 0.93
N LEU A 128 10.57 -15.20 -0.26
CA LEU A 128 10.68 -13.81 -0.65
C LEU A 128 9.52 -13.02 0.02
N LEU A 129 9.62 -12.80 1.32
CA LEU A 129 8.51 -12.37 2.15
C LEU A 129 8.97 -11.35 3.20
N VAL A 130 8.13 -10.34 3.44
CA VAL A 130 8.31 -9.34 4.50
C VAL A 130 7.05 -9.29 5.36
N SER A 131 7.23 -9.26 6.69
CA SER A 131 6.15 -9.12 7.66
C SER A 131 6.27 -7.81 8.42
N ALA A 132 5.15 -7.11 8.57
CA ALA A 132 5.04 -5.96 9.47
C ALA A 132 4.32 -6.32 10.78
N TRP A 133 3.73 -7.52 10.88
CA TRP A 133 2.99 -7.97 12.05
C TRP A 133 3.93 -8.59 13.09
N ASN A 134 4.47 -7.75 13.95
CA ASN A 134 5.32 -8.18 15.07
C ASN A 134 4.50 -8.26 16.36
N VAL A 135 4.10 -9.47 16.72
CA VAL A 135 3.24 -9.73 17.91
C VAL A 135 3.86 -9.18 19.21
N GLY A 136 5.20 -9.17 19.29
CA GLY A 136 5.91 -8.67 20.49
C GLY A 136 5.92 -7.14 20.60
N GLU A 137 5.47 -6.40 19.57
CA GLU A 137 5.54 -4.93 19.53
C GLU A 137 4.19 -4.25 19.16
N ILE A 138 3.14 -5.02 18.90
CA ILE A 138 1.83 -4.49 18.50
C ILE A 138 1.32 -3.42 19.47
N ASP A 139 1.46 -3.64 20.78
CA ASP A 139 0.97 -2.72 21.82
C ASP A 139 1.77 -1.41 21.92
N LYS A 140 2.93 -1.34 21.23
CA LYS A 140 3.77 -0.13 21.16
C LYS A 140 3.45 0.73 19.93
N MET A 141 2.64 0.23 19.00
CA MET A 141 2.31 0.88 17.74
C MET A 141 1.09 1.78 17.91
N ALA A 142 1.18 3.02 17.43
CA ALA A 142 0.03 3.94 17.43
C ALA A 142 -1.13 3.38 16.59
N LEU A 143 -0.80 2.64 15.51
CA LEU A 143 -1.76 1.93 14.67
C LEU A 143 -1.17 0.58 14.26
N PRO A 144 -1.72 -0.57 14.73
CA PRO A 144 -1.31 -1.88 14.27
C PRO A 144 -1.45 -2.04 12.75
N PRO A 145 -0.45 -2.62 12.06
CA PRO A 145 -0.42 -2.68 10.61
C PRO A 145 -1.68 -3.29 9.99
N CYS A 146 -2.29 -2.60 9.04
CA CYS A 146 -3.39 -3.11 8.22
C CYS A 146 -2.89 -4.02 7.11
N HIS A 147 -1.86 -3.59 6.35
CA HIS A 147 -1.16 -4.39 5.37
C HIS A 147 0.03 -5.09 6.05
N ILE A 148 -0.18 -6.36 6.43
CA ILE A 148 0.66 -7.05 7.42
C ILE A 148 1.78 -7.88 6.83
N LEU A 149 1.63 -8.32 5.59
CA LEU A 149 2.52 -9.27 4.94
C LEU A 149 2.48 -9.06 3.44
N PHE A 150 3.65 -9.07 2.81
CA PHE A 150 3.72 -9.17 1.37
C PHE A 150 4.80 -10.17 0.94
N GLN A 151 4.53 -10.84 -0.16
CA GLN A 151 5.38 -11.88 -0.74
C GLN A 151 5.65 -11.56 -2.20
N PHE A 152 6.90 -11.78 -2.62
CA PHE A 152 7.29 -11.69 -4.02
C PHE A 152 7.41 -13.05 -4.66
N TYR A 153 7.23 -13.06 -5.97
CA TYR A 153 7.36 -14.23 -6.82
C TYR A 153 8.05 -13.84 -8.12
N VAL A 154 9.09 -14.61 -8.49
CA VAL A 154 9.82 -14.41 -9.74
C VAL A 154 9.50 -15.55 -10.69
N ALA A 155 9.09 -15.21 -11.90
CA ALA A 155 8.89 -16.17 -12.97
C ALA A 155 9.15 -15.49 -14.33
N GLU A 156 9.79 -16.19 -15.24
CA GLU A 156 10.04 -15.70 -16.60
C GLU A 156 10.70 -14.30 -16.64
N GLY A 157 11.60 -14.02 -15.69
CA GLY A 157 12.29 -12.74 -15.57
C GLY A 157 11.40 -11.58 -15.08
N ARG A 158 10.23 -11.88 -14.50
CA ARG A 158 9.26 -10.92 -13.97
C ARG A 158 9.07 -11.10 -12.47
N LEU A 159 8.94 -9.97 -11.79
CA LEU A 159 8.67 -9.90 -10.35
C LEU A 159 7.21 -9.52 -10.11
N SER A 160 6.49 -10.37 -9.40
CA SER A 160 5.12 -10.12 -8.93
C SER A 160 5.09 -9.99 -7.42
N CYS A 161 4.12 -9.24 -6.90
CA CYS A 161 3.91 -9.04 -5.48
C CYS A 161 2.50 -9.45 -5.07
N GLN A 162 2.37 -10.17 -3.95
CA GLN A 162 1.08 -10.39 -3.30
C GLN A 162 1.10 -9.75 -1.92
N LEU A 163 0.13 -8.86 -1.66
CA LEU A 163 -0.12 -8.24 -0.37
C LEU A 163 -1.27 -8.96 0.34
N TYR A 164 -1.12 -9.24 1.64
CA TYR A 164 -2.24 -9.54 2.53
C TYR A 164 -2.52 -8.34 3.44
N GLN A 165 -3.73 -7.80 3.33
CA GLN A 165 -4.25 -6.71 4.15
C GLN A 165 -5.38 -7.22 5.04
N ARG A 166 -5.14 -7.27 6.38
CA ARG A 166 -6.10 -7.82 7.36
C ARG A 166 -7.34 -6.99 7.54
N SER A 167 -7.23 -5.66 7.34
CA SER A 167 -8.29 -4.67 7.53
C SER A 167 -8.16 -3.61 6.43
N ALA A 168 -9.20 -3.40 5.67
CA ALA A 168 -9.14 -2.61 4.44
C ALA A 168 -10.35 -1.68 4.30
N ASP A 169 -10.14 -0.39 4.59
CA ASP A 169 -11.06 0.67 4.16
C ASP A 169 -11.00 0.80 2.64
N ILE A 170 -12.04 0.28 1.97
CA ILE A 170 -12.07 0.20 0.52
C ILE A 170 -12.14 1.59 -0.12
N PHE A 171 -12.80 2.55 0.52
CA PHE A 171 -12.98 3.86 -0.08
C PHE A 171 -11.76 4.76 0.04
N LEU A 172 -11.14 4.91 1.22
CA LEU A 172 -9.99 5.80 1.43
C LEU A 172 -8.66 5.07 1.30
N GLY A 173 -8.46 3.97 2.04
CA GLY A 173 -7.16 3.33 2.18
C GLY A 173 -6.75 2.46 0.99
N VAL A 174 -7.63 1.57 0.53
CA VAL A 174 -7.30 0.59 -0.53
C VAL A 174 -6.76 1.23 -1.81
N PRO A 175 -7.30 2.35 -2.32
CA PRO A 175 -6.73 3.01 -3.50
C PRO A 175 -5.26 3.45 -3.33
N PHE A 176 -4.89 3.92 -2.15
CA PHE A 176 -3.51 4.27 -1.79
C PHE A 176 -2.63 3.02 -1.75
N ASN A 177 -3.10 1.96 -1.10
CA ASN A 177 -2.35 0.71 -0.98
C ASN A 177 -2.11 0.05 -2.35
N ILE A 178 -3.09 0.05 -3.27
CA ILE A 178 -2.91 -0.46 -4.64
C ILE A 178 -1.75 0.26 -5.32
N ALA A 179 -1.77 1.59 -5.36
CA ALA A 179 -0.76 2.39 -6.04
C ALA A 179 0.61 2.26 -5.34
N SER A 180 0.66 2.27 -4.01
CA SER A 180 1.88 2.14 -3.21
C SER A 180 2.59 0.81 -3.49
N TYR A 181 1.89 -0.32 -3.39
CA TYR A 181 2.50 -1.64 -3.61
C TYR A 181 2.79 -1.94 -5.07
N ALA A 182 2.01 -1.39 -6.01
CA ALA A 182 2.36 -1.44 -7.43
C ALA A 182 3.67 -0.70 -7.70
N LEU A 183 3.82 0.53 -7.20
CA LEU A 183 5.05 1.30 -7.30
C LEU A 183 6.23 0.57 -6.65
N PHE A 184 6.04 0.06 -5.44
CA PHE A 184 7.05 -0.71 -4.72
C PHE A 184 7.51 -1.94 -5.50
N THR A 185 6.58 -2.67 -6.14
CA THR A 185 6.91 -3.81 -7.02
C THR A 185 7.78 -3.38 -8.21
N MET A 186 7.44 -2.26 -8.83
CA MET A 186 8.23 -1.69 -9.95
C MET A 186 9.63 -1.28 -9.50
N MET A 187 9.75 -0.63 -8.32
CA MET A 187 11.04 -0.22 -7.74
C MET A 187 11.94 -1.42 -7.45
N ILE A 188 11.41 -2.47 -6.80
CA ILE A 188 12.18 -3.69 -6.51
C ILE A 188 12.55 -4.42 -7.80
N ALA A 189 11.66 -4.51 -8.78
CA ALA A 189 11.99 -5.11 -10.08
C ALA A 189 13.18 -4.38 -10.72
N GLN A 190 13.17 -3.04 -10.75
CA GLN A 190 14.27 -2.25 -11.27
C GLN A 190 15.57 -2.46 -10.49
N ALA A 191 15.52 -2.47 -9.14
CA ALA A 191 16.68 -2.65 -8.28
C ALA A 191 17.31 -4.06 -8.39
N THR A 192 16.53 -5.05 -8.83
CA THR A 192 16.96 -6.44 -8.99
C THR A 192 17.20 -6.83 -10.45
N GLY A 193 17.02 -5.91 -11.40
CA GLY A 193 17.21 -6.15 -12.84
C GLY A 193 16.12 -7.01 -13.49
N LEU A 194 14.97 -7.13 -12.87
CA LEU A 194 13.80 -7.86 -13.36
C LEU A 194 12.80 -6.90 -14.03
N LYS A 195 11.89 -7.45 -14.84
CA LYS A 195 10.66 -6.75 -15.25
C LYS A 195 9.61 -6.89 -14.15
N TYR A 196 8.74 -5.92 -14.01
CA TYR A 196 7.57 -6.07 -13.13
C TYR A 196 6.51 -6.98 -13.78
N GLY A 197 5.78 -7.71 -12.95
CA GLY A 197 4.69 -8.62 -13.33
C GLY A 197 3.35 -8.13 -12.79
N ASP A 198 2.77 -8.91 -11.87
CA ASP A 198 1.46 -8.64 -11.27
C ASP A 198 1.56 -8.06 -9.87
N PHE A 199 0.58 -7.24 -9.51
CA PHE A 199 0.25 -6.95 -8.12
C PHE A 199 -1.06 -7.68 -7.76
N VAL A 200 -1.00 -8.51 -6.72
CA VAL A 200 -2.14 -9.26 -6.18
C VAL A 200 -2.46 -8.71 -4.80
N HIS A 201 -3.69 -8.24 -4.60
CA HIS A 201 -4.13 -7.67 -3.33
C HIS A 201 -5.17 -8.58 -2.68
N THR A 202 -4.82 -9.18 -1.57
CA THR A 202 -5.65 -10.12 -0.80
C THR A 202 -6.10 -9.46 0.49
N PHE A 203 -7.38 -9.58 0.80
CA PHE A 203 -8.01 -8.94 1.94
C PHE A 203 -8.51 -9.95 2.96
N GLY A 204 -8.40 -9.61 4.24
CA GLY A 204 -9.17 -10.18 5.32
C GLY A 204 -10.53 -9.49 5.44
N ASP A 205 -10.69 -8.56 6.39
CA ASP A 205 -11.89 -7.72 6.53
C ASP A 205 -11.82 -6.57 5.51
N ALA A 206 -12.61 -6.65 4.45
CA ALA A 206 -12.74 -5.60 3.43
C ALA A 206 -14.06 -4.85 3.67
N HIS A 207 -13.99 -3.55 3.99
CA HIS A 207 -15.15 -2.81 4.46
C HIS A 207 -15.29 -1.42 3.86
N ILE A 208 -16.52 -0.94 3.86
CA ILE A 208 -16.91 0.44 3.57
C ILE A 208 -17.51 1.00 4.86
N TYR A 209 -16.97 2.11 5.35
CA TYR A 209 -17.57 2.84 6.46
C TYR A 209 -18.95 3.38 6.07
N ASN A 210 -19.90 3.39 7.01
CA ASN A 210 -21.29 3.81 6.73
C ASN A 210 -21.39 5.24 6.19
N ASN A 211 -20.48 6.14 6.62
CA ASN A 211 -20.39 7.51 6.13
C ASN A 211 -19.80 7.64 4.71
N HIS A 212 -19.34 6.54 4.09
CA HIS A 212 -18.81 6.54 2.72
C HIS A 212 -19.72 5.85 1.70
N ILE A 213 -20.87 5.33 2.09
CA ILE A 213 -21.76 4.56 1.20
C ILE A 213 -22.20 5.38 -0.02
N GLU A 214 -22.60 6.64 0.19
CA GLU A 214 -23.04 7.50 -0.92
C GLU A 214 -21.89 7.91 -1.84
N GLN A 215 -20.68 8.11 -1.30
CA GLN A 215 -19.48 8.34 -2.08
C GLN A 215 -19.11 7.12 -2.95
N CYS A 216 -19.25 5.92 -2.40
CA CYS A 216 -19.04 4.68 -3.14
C CYS A 216 -20.03 4.50 -4.28
N LYS A 217 -21.31 4.76 -4.03
CA LYS A 217 -22.35 4.74 -5.07
C LYS A 217 -22.06 5.76 -6.18
N LEU A 218 -21.67 6.99 -5.81
CA LEU A 218 -21.25 8.01 -6.78
C LEU A 218 -20.04 7.53 -7.59
N GLN A 219 -19.04 6.93 -6.95
CA GLN A 219 -17.85 6.44 -7.65
C GLN A 219 -18.20 5.33 -8.66
N LEU A 220 -19.14 4.46 -8.33
CA LEU A 220 -19.62 3.40 -9.22
C LEU A 220 -20.37 3.90 -10.47
N THR A 221 -20.89 5.13 -10.47
CA THR A 221 -21.49 5.74 -11.68
C THR A 221 -20.46 6.22 -12.69
N ARG A 222 -19.15 6.18 -12.35
CA ARG A 222 -18.08 6.74 -13.19
C ARG A 222 -17.37 5.65 -13.97
N GLU A 223 -17.28 5.82 -15.27
CA GLU A 223 -16.52 4.92 -16.14
C GLU A 223 -15.02 5.09 -15.90
N PRO A 224 -14.27 3.99 -15.71
CA PRO A 224 -12.82 4.05 -15.65
C PRO A 224 -12.21 4.63 -16.93
N ARG A 225 -11.22 5.50 -16.78
CA ARG A 225 -10.42 6.03 -17.88
C ARG A 225 -9.13 5.21 -18.05
N PRO A 226 -8.39 5.36 -19.15
CA PRO A 226 -7.12 4.68 -19.35
C PRO A 226 -6.18 4.86 -18.15
N LEU A 227 -5.43 3.82 -17.81
CA LEU A 227 -4.43 3.89 -16.76
C LEU A 227 -3.26 4.78 -17.19
N PRO A 228 -2.70 5.54 -16.24
CA PRO A 228 -1.48 6.31 -16.49
C PRO A 228 -0.25 5.40 -16.58
N THR A 229 0.85 5.94 -17.05
CA THR A 229 2.16 5.31 -17.04
C THR A 229 3.03 5.92 -15.94
N MET A 230 3.63 5.06 -15.10
CA MET A 230 4.64 5.47 -14.13
C MET A 230 6.03 5.26 -14.72
N HIS A 231 6.80 6.34 -14.83
CA HIS A 231 8.21 6.29 -15.20
C HIS A 231 9.07 6.42 -13.94
N ILE A 232 10.04 5.52 -13.80
CA ILE A 232 11.01 5.52 -12.72
C ILE A 232 12.36 5.85 -13.32
N ASN A 233 13.13 6.76 -12.71
CA ASN A 233 14.47 7.13 -13.15
C ASN A 233 15.33 5.86 -13.36
N PRO A 234 15.74 5.54 -14.60
CA PRO A 234 16.42 4.29 -14.91
C PRO A 234 17.84 4.19 -14.34
N ASP A 235 18.42 5.30 -13.89
CA ASP A 235 19.77 5.33 -13.31
C ASP A 235 19.78 4.88 -11.86
N LYS A 236 18.64 4.88 -11.17
CA LYS A 236 18.50 4.41 -9.78
C LYS A 236 18.43 2.88 -9.72
N LYS A 237 19.41 2.27 -9.05
CA LYS A 237 19.51 0.80 -8.90
C LYS A 237 19.48 0.34 -7.44
N ASP A 238 19.57 1.26 -6.51
CA ASP A 238 19.46 1.00 -5.08
C ASP A 238 18.08 1.45 -4.59
N ILE A 239 17.34 0.51 -3.98
CA ILE A 239 15.98 0.74 -3.48
C ILE A 239 15.93 1.88 -2.44
N PHE A 240 17.03 2.11 -1.73
CA PHE A 240 17.11 3.12 -0.67
C PHE A 240 17.59 4.49 -1.18
N SER A 241 17.92 4.60 -2.46
CA SER A 241 18.43 5.84 -3.09
C SER A 241 17.37 6.65 -3.83
N PHE A 242 16.14 6.14 -3.90
CA PHE A 242 15.06 6.85 -4.58
C PHE A 242 14.60 8.08 -3.80
N ASP A 243 14.31 9.15 -4.55
CA ASP A 243 13.65 10.35 -4.10
C ASP A 243 12.39 10.61 -4.93
N TYR A 244 11.55 11.56 -4.52
CA TYR A 244 10.28 11.85 -5.17
C TYR A 244 10.44 12.23 -6.65
N GLU A 245 11.50 12.93 -7.00
CA GLU A 245 11.84 13.40 -8.34
C GLU A 245 12.21 12.28 -9.31
N ASP A 246 12.47 11.07 -8.80
CA ASP A 246 12.75 9.89 -9.62
C ASP A 246 11.48 9.26 -10.23
N PHE A 247 10.30 9.77 -9.87
CA PHE A 247 9.00 9.25 -10.31
C PHE A 247 8.26 10.29 -11.15
N THR A 248 7.88 9.91 -12.37
CA THR A 248 7.08 10.76 -13.26
C THR A 248 5.83 10.02 -13.71
N LEU A 249 4.65 10.58 -13.43
CA LEU A 249 3.38 10.04 -13.88
C LEU A 249 2.92 10.72 -15.16
N GLU A 250 2.65 9.94 -16.21
CA GLU A 250 2.18 10.43 -17.51
C GLU A 250 0.77 9.92 -17.80
N GLY A 251 -0.08 10.78 -18.36
CA GLY A 251 -1.41 10.41 -18.83
C GLY A 251 -2.46 10.21 -17.73
N TYR A 252 -2.26 10.74 -16.52
CA TYR A 252 -3.25 10.63 -15.46
C TYR A 252 -4.40 11.63 -15.64
N ASP A 253 -5.54 11.15 -16.12
CA ASP A 253 -6.77 11.91 -16.35
C ASP A 253 -7.92 11.33 -15.49
N PRO A 254 -7.95 11.58 -14.18
CA PRO A 254 -9.00 11.04 -13.31
C PRO A 254 -10.27 11.90 -13.34
N HIS A 255 -11.40 11.26 -12.95
CA HIS A 255 -12.56 12.00 -12.49
C HIS A 255 -12.24 12.85 -11.25
N PRO A 256 -13.05 13.90 -10.96
CA PRO A 256 -12.83 14.74 -9.79
C PRO A 256 -12.74 13.95 -8.49
N HIS A 257 -12.01 14.50 -7.52
CA HIS A 257 -11.92 13.95 -6.17
C HIS A 257 -13.32 13.77 -5.54
N ILE A 258 -13.50 12.71 -4.77
CA ILE A 258 -14.68 12.49 -3.91
C ILE A 258 -14.16 12.56 -2.47
N LYS A 259 -14.63 13.55 -1.71
CA LYS A 259 -14.24 13.73 -0.31
C LYS A 259 -14.87 12.65 0.57
N GLY A 260 -14.09 12.06 1.46
CA GLY A 260 -14.52 11.22 2.57
C GLY A 260 -13.88 11.69 3.87
N GLU A 261 -14.57 11.52 4.98
CA GLU A 261 -14.03 11.80 6.30
C GLU A 261 -13.35 10.56 6.86
N VAL A 262 -12.17 10.71 7.46
CA VAL A 262 -11.46 9.60 8.09
C VAL A 262 -12.20 9.20 9.35
N SER A 263 -12.41 7.89 9.55
CA SER A 263 -12.97 7.34 10.78
C SER A 263 -11.81 6.93 11.71
N VAL A 264 -11.67 7.59 12.86
CA VAL A 264 -10.57 7.45 13.83
C VAL A 264 -11.04 6.98 15.21
#